data_5271f58bf5e6bcc369b5455f600f73ec
#
_entry.id   5271f58bf5e6bcc369b5455f600f73ec
#
_cell.length_a   1.000
_cell.length_b   1.000
_cell.length_c   1.000
_cell.angle_alpha   90.00
_cell.angle_beta   90.00
_cell.angle_gamma   90.00
#
_symmetry.space_group_name_H-M   'P 1'
#
loop_
_entity.id
_entity.type
_entity.pdbx_description
1 polymer ?
#
loop_
_entity_poly.entity_id
_entity_poly.type
_entity_poly.pdbx_seq_one_letter_code
_entity_poly.pdbx_strand_id
1 'polypeptide(L)'
;MKTYLVTGGAGFIGSNFIHYMLRRNQDIHILNVDALTYAGNLENLSEYDQDPRYTFAHVDIRDKGALTQLFVTHHPDYVINFAAESHVDRSIEDPGTFADTNVMGTVALLSVAESFWNDGQGSYGDHRYLQVSTDEVYGSLPLDDPEAFFRETTPLSPHSPYSASKASADMFVKAWHDTYGFPAVITRCSNNYGPYQFPEKLIPLMIENCLEHKALPVYGDGLNVRDWLYVDDHCKAIAMVLEGGKLGEVYNVGGHNERNNLYIVKRIISEVARITGDTQITEDLISYVTDRKGHDRRYGIAPDKIKEELGWYPETPFEEGIVTTINWYLENRKWVKNVVSGDYQDYYKKMYEGR
;
A
#
# COMPACT_ATOMS: atom_id res chain seq x y z
N MET A 1 -18.51 0.70 20.95
CA MET A 1 -18.18 0.75 19.50
C MET A 1 -16.95 1.63 19.34
N LYS A 2 -15.86 1.11 18.75
CA LYS A 2 -14.62 1.86 18.48
C LYS A 2 -14.69 2.49 17.09
N THR A 3 -14.24 3.74 16.96
CA THR A 3 -14.19 4.45 15.66
C THR A 3 -12.77 4.42 15.10
N TYR A 4 -12.63 3.91 13.89
CA TYR A 4 -11.39 3.82 13.13
C TYR A 4 -11.39 4.86 12.01
N LEU A 5 -10.55 5.87 12.08
CA LEU A 5 -10.30 6.80 10.99
C LEU A 5 -9.25 6.18 10.06
N VAL A 6 -9.65 5.83 8.85
CA VAL A 6 -8.81 5.21 7.83
C VAL A 6 -8.59 6.22 6.71
N THR A 7 -7.38 6.75 6.58
CA THR A 7 -7.05 7.66 5.46
C THR A 7 -6.58 6.85 4.25
N GLY A 8 -6.87 7.33 3.04
CA GLY A 8 -6.55 6.57 1.82
C GLY A 8 -7.36 5.28 1.68
N GLY A 9 -8.54 5.23 2.34
CA GLY A 9 -9.36 4.03 2.38
C GLY A 9 -10.11 3.70 1.08
N ALA A 10 -10.17 4.64 0.11
CA ALA A 10 -10.66 4.34 -1.23
C ALA A 10 -9.57 3.79 -2.17
N GLY A 11 -8.31 3.75 -1.73
CA GLY A 11 -7.18 3.15 -2.44
C GLY A 11 -7.13 1.63 -2.31
N PHE A 12 -6.10 1.01 -2.91
CA PHE A 12 -5.92 -0.45 -2.97
C PHE A 12 -5.87 -1.11 -1.58
N ILE A 13 -4.84 -0.81 -0.78
CA ILE A 13 -4.64 -1.48 0.51
C ILE A 13 -5.69 -1.01 1.52
N GLY A 14 -6.01 0.30 1.52
CA GLY A 14 -7.00 0.88 2.43
C GLY A 14 -8.40 0.27 2.27
N SER A 15 -8.87 0.05 1.03
CA SER A 15 -10.16 -0.59 0.78
C SER A 15 -10.19 -2.05 1.23
N ASN A 16 -9.14 -2.83 0.95
CA ASN A 16 -9.01 -4.20 1.44
C ASN A 16 -8.98 -4.24 2.98
N PHE A 17 -8.31 -3.28 3.63
CA PHE A 17 -8.32 -3.19 5.09
C PHE A 17 -9.72 -2.89 5.65
N ILE A 18 -10.49 -2.00 5.00
CA ILE A 18 -11.87 -1.71 5.39
C ILE A 18 -12.75 -2.96 5.23
N HIS A 19 -12.64 -3.68 4.10
CA HIS A 19 -13.30 -4.98 3.90
C HIS A 19 -12.94 -5.97 5.01
N TYR A 20 -11.65 -6.11 5.30
CA TYR A 20 -11.16 -7.00 6.35
C TYR A 20 -11.78 -6.68 7.72
N MET A 21 -11.78 -5.41 8.10
CA MET A 21 -12.29 -4.95 9.40
C MET A 21 -13.80 -5.12 9.53
N LEU A 22 -14.59 -4.69 8.53
CA LEU A 22 -16.06 -4.74 8.58
C LEU A 22 -16.61 -6.17 8.52
N ARG A 23 -15.93 -7.09 7.82
CA ARG A 23 -16.33 -8.51 7.76
C ARG A 23 -16.08 -9.25 9.08
N ARG A 24 -15.06 -8.86 9.83
CA ARG A 24 -14.65 -9.54 11.07
C ARG A 24 -15.23 -8.95 12.34
N ASN A 25 -15.61 -7.68 12.32
CA ASN A 25 -16.02 -6.95 13.53
C ASN A 25 -17.42 -6.36 13.34
N GLN A 26 -18.30 -6.60 14.33
CA GLN A 26 -19.66 -6.07 14.33
C GLN A 26 -19.79 -4.77 15.13
N ASP A 27 -18.90 -4.52 16.08
CA ASP A 27 -18.96 -3.38 17.01
C ASP A 27 -17.86 -2.34 16.74
N ILE A 28 -17.72 -1.97 15.46
CA ILE A 28 -16.81 -0.91 15.03
C ILE A 28 -17.51 0.08 14.11
N HIS A 29 -16.97 1.28 14.00
CA HIS A 29 -17.32 2.27 12.99
C HIS A 29 -16.07 2.65 12.20
N ILE A 30 -16.14 2.60 10.88
CA ILE A 30 -15.08 3.03 9.96
C ILE A 30 -15.42 4.41 9.40
N LEU A 31 -14.57 5.38 9.68
CA LEU A 31 -14.56 6.68 9.01
C LEU A 31 -13.49 6.64 7.93
N ASN A 32 -13.90 6.41 6.69
CA ASN A 32 -13.01 6.43 5.52
C ASN A 32 -12.76 7.86 5.05
N VAL A 33 -11.52 8.31 5.08
CA VAL A 33 -11.09 9.66 4.67
C VAL A 33 -10.20 9.55 3.45
N ASP A 34 -10.65 10.07 2.31
CA ASP A 34 -9.89 9.99 1.06
C ASP A 34 -10.06 11.26 0.22
N ALA A 35 -8.99 11.72 -0.40
CA ALA A 35 -8.99 12.88 -1.28
C ALA A 35 -9.46 12.54 -2.71
N LEU A 36 -9.68 11.24 -3.02
CA LEU A 36 -10.06 10.72 -4.32
C LEU A 36 -9.14 11.23 -5.45
N THR A 37 -7.84 11.17 -5.20
CA THR A 37 -6.84 11.39 -6.25
C THR A 37 -6.88 10.23 -7.26
N TYR A 38 -5.93 10.16 -8.18
CA TYR A 38 -5.98 9.23 -9.32
C TYR A 38 -6.21 7.74 -8.96
N ALA A 39 -5.79 7.29 -7.79
CA ALA A 39 -5.92 5.89 -7.35
C ALA A 39 -7.05 5.65 -6.34
N GLY A 40 -7.74 6.69 -5.89
CA GLY A 40 -8.91 6.60 -5.01
C GLY A 40 -10.18 6.26 -5.81
N ASN A 41 -10.86 5.15 -5.47
CA ASN A 41 -12.07 4.72 -6.15
C ASN A 41 -13.13 4.22 -5.16
N LEU A 42 -14.25 4.93 -5.07
CA LEU A 42 -15.35 4.55 -4.17
C LEU A 42 -16.05 3.25 -4.57
N GLU A 43 -15.95 2.82 -5.84
CA GLU A 43 -16.49 1.52 -6.26
C GLU A 43 -15.87 0.36 -5.47
N ASN A 44 -14.65 0.54 -4.94
CA ASN A 44 -13.99 -0.46 -4.10
C ASN A 44 -14.81 -0.82 -2.85
N LEU A 45 -15.64 0.10 -2.37
CA LEU A 45 -16.37 -0.02 -1.09
C LEU A 45 -17.89 0.14 -1.25
N SER A 46 -18.41 0.09 -2.47
CA SER A 46 -19.84 0.32 -2.77
C SER A 46 -20.78 -0.65 -2.04
N GLU A 47 -20.31 -1.84 -1.64
CA GLU A 47 -21.12 -2.76 -0.82
C GLU A 47 -21.45 -2.21 0.58
N TYR A 48 -20.72 -1.19 1.06
CA TYR A 48 -20.91 -0.56 2.38
C TYR A 48 -21.61 0.78 2.33
N ASP A 49 -22.10 1.26 1.19
CA ASP A 49 -22.75 2.57 1.05
C ASP A 49 -23.96 2.73 1.99
N GLN A 50 -24.62 1.63 2.35
CA GLN A 50 -25.76 1.60 3.26
C GLN A 50 -25.46 0.96 4.62
N ASP A 51 -24.20 0.59 4.88
CA ASP A 51 -23.82 0.00 6.17
C ASP A 51 -23.66 1.13 7.22
N PRO A 52 -24.43 1.11 8.33
CA PRO A 52 -24.33 2.13 9.37
C PRO A 52 -22.97 2.18 10.07
N ARG A 53 -22.15 1.17 9.89
CA ARG A 53 -20.79 1.10 10.44
C ARG A 53 -19.75 1.80 9.54
N TYR A 54 -20.14 2.31 8.39
CA TYR A 54 -19.26 2.94 7.41
C TYR A 54 -19.70 4.37 7.11
N THR A 55 -18.75 5.28 7.12
CA THR A 55 -18.93 6.68 6.69
C THR A 55 -17.77 7.08 5.80
N PHE A 56 -18.06 7.70 4.67
CA PHE A 56 -17.07 8.30 3.79
C PHE A 56 -16.98 9.82 3.99
N ALA A 57 -15.77 10.35 4.06
CA ALA A 57 -15.46 11.77 4.08
C ALA A 57 -14.47 12.13 2.96
N HIS A 58 -14.89 12.97 2.02
CA HIS A 58 -14.00 13.48 0.97
C HIS A 58 -13.12 14.60 1.53
N VAL A 59 -11.97 14.24 2.06
CA VAL A 59 -11.02 15.16 2.71
C VAL A 59 -9.59 14.78 2.38
N ASP A 60 -8.79 15.79 2.05
CA ASP A 60 -7.34 15.66 1.88
C ASP A 60 -6.66 15.72 3.27
N ILE A 61 -5.73 14.82 3.54
CA ILE A 61 -4.99 14.79 4.83
C ILE A 61 -4.14 16.05 5.06
N ARG A 62 -3.90 16.87 4.03
CA ARG A 62 -3.24 18.18 4.14
C ARG A 62 -4.16 19.27 4.69
N ASP A 63 -5.48 19.08 4.61
CA ASP A 63 -6.46 20.02 5.14
C ASP A 63 -6.67 19.82 6.65
N LYS A 64 -5.81 20.47 7.44
CA LYS A 64 -5.87 20.43 8.90
C LYS A 64 -7.22 20.89 9.46
N GLY A 65 -7.89 21.86 8.80
CA GLY A 65 -9.20 22.37 9.23
C GLY A 65 -10.28 21.29 9.08
N ALA A 66 -10.35 20.65 7.90
CA ALA A 66 -11.29 19.56 7.65
C ALA A 66 -11.02 18.35 8.56
N LEU A 67 -9.75 17.95 8.74
CA LEU A 67 -9.39 16.88 9.69
C LEU A 67 -9.86 17.20 11.11
N THR A 68 -9.66 18.45 11.58
CA THR A 68 -10.12 18.88 12.91
C THR A 68 -11.65 18.70 13.06
N GLN A 69 -12.44 19.06 12.03
CA GLN A 69 -13.89 18.86 12.08
C GLN A 69 -14.27 17.37 12.15
N LEU A 70 -13.57 16.51 11.44
CA LEU A 70 -13.79 15.06 11.51
C LEU A 70 -13.52 14.51 12.92
N PHE A 71 -12.44 14.94 13.56
CA PHE A 71 -12.13 14.54 14.93
C PHE A 71 -13.17 15.04 15.94
N VAL A 72 -13.64 16.29 15.79
CA VAL A 72 -14.73 16.85 16.62
C VAL A 72 -16.03 16.07 16.47
N THR A 73 -16.34 15.65 15.24
CA THR A 73 -17.65 15.02 14.93
C THR A 73 -17.65 13.53 15.28
N HIS A 74 -16.56 12.82 14.97
CA HIS A 74 -16.52 11.36 15.01
C HIS A 74 -15.72 10.77 16.17
N HIS A 75 -14.91 11.58 16.87
CA HIS A 75 -14.08 11.17 18.02
C HIS A 75 -13.33 9.84 17.75
N PRO A 76 -12.45 9.77 16.73
CA PRO A 76 -11.81 8.51 16.37
C PRO A 76 -10.92 7.99 17.51
N ASP A 77 -11.07 6.71 17.83
CA ASP A 77 -10.22 5.98 18.79
C ASP A 77 -8.88 5.59 18.15
N TYR A 78 -8.93 5.22 16.88
CA TYR A 78 -7.78 4.76 16.12
C TYR A 78 -7.64 5.53 14.80
N VAL A 79 -6.40 5.79 14.40
CA VAL A 79 -6.06 6.35 13.09
C VAL A 79 -5.14 5.39 12.37
N ILE A 80 -5.47 5.04 11.13
CA ILE A 80 -4.65 4.23 10.24
C ILE A 80 -4.37 5.05 8.98
N ASN A 81 -3.11 5.44 8.79
CA ASN A 81 -2.71 6.31 7.69
C ASN A 81 -2.20 5.51 6.50
N PHE A 82 -3.09 5.24 5.52
CA PHE A 82 -2.73 4.70 4.21
C PHE A 82 -2.54 5.81 3.16
N ALA A 83 -3.08 7.01 3.40
CA ALA A 83 -3.03 8.09 2.42
C ALA A 83 -1.61 8.44 2.04
N ALA A 84 -1.28 8.28 0.77
CA ALA A 84 0.02 8.60 0.21
C ALA A 84 -0.03 8.67 -1.32
N GLU A 85 0.78 9.54 -1.91
CA GLU A 85 1.24 9.37 -3.27
C GLU A 85 2.24 8.20 -3.31
N SER A 86 2.05 7.23 -4.22
CA SER A 86 2.73 5.92 -4.13
C SER A 86 3.38 5.43 -5.42
N HIS A 87 3.35 6.19 -6.51
CA HIS A 87 3.92 5.77 -7.77
C HIS A 87 5.32 6.35 -7.97
N VAL A 88 6.35 5.49 -7.98
CA VAL A 88 7.76 5.91 -8.05
C VAL A 88 8.05 6.77 -9.27
N ASP A 89 7.59 6.39 -10.48
CA ASP A 89 7.85 7.17 -11.69
C ASP A 89 7.22 8.58 -11.60
N ARG A 90 6.01 8.72 -11.05
CA ARG A 90 5.39 10.02 -10.79
C ARG A 90 6.20 10.85 -9.79
N SER A 91 6.83 10.21 -8.79
CA SER A 91 7.67 10.92 -7.83
C SER A 91 8.94 11.51 -8.45
N ILE A 92 9.45 10.88 -9.51
CA ILE A 92 10.60 11.40 -10.27
C ILE A 92 10.20 12.63 -11.10
N GLU A 93 8.98 12.66 -11.60
CA GLU A 93 8.44 13.79 -12.38
C GLU A 93 8.03 14.98 -11.50
N ASP A 94 7.37 14.70 -10.35
CA ASP A 94 6.87 15.71 -9.41
C ASP A 94 7.14 15.32 -7.95
N PRO A 95 8.38 15.49 -7.47
CA PRO A 95 8.74 15.17 -6.09
C PRO A 95 8.04 16.07 -5.05
N GLY A 96 7.62 17.27 -5.45
CA GLY A 96 6.96 18.23 -4.56
C GLY A 96 5.63 17.69 -4.03
N THR A 97 4.77 17.17 -4.89
CA THR A 97 3.49 16.57 -4.50
C THR A 97 3.68 15.41 -3.51
N PHE A 98 4.75 14.61 -3.67
CA PHE A 98 5.07 13.53 -2.72
C PHE A 98 5.50 14.05 -1.34
N ALA A 99 6.30 15.11 -1.30
CA ALA A 99 6.66 15.74 -0.03
C ALA A 99 5.43 16.36 0.65
N ASP A 100 4.61 17.09 -0.07
CA ASP A 100 3.41 17.73 0.47
C ASP A 100 2.40 16.71 0.99
N THR A 101 2.10 15.67 0.24
CA THR A 101 1.12 14.66 0.65
C THR A 101 1.68 13.74 1.73
N ASN A 102 2.82 13.10 1.47
CA ASN A 102 3.31 12.01 2.33
C ASN A 102 3.92 12.56 3.63
N VAL A 103 4.58 13.72 3.59
CA VAL A 103 5.23 14.30 4.76
C VAL A 103 4.31 15.31 5.44
N MET A 104 3.92 16.39 4.74
CA MET A 104 3.12 17.44 5.35
C MET A 104 1.71 16.98 5.72
N GLY A 105 1.09 16.11 4.89
CA GLY A 105 -0.18 15.48 5.23
C GLY A 105 -0.08 14.61 6.49
N THR A 106 0.99 13.81 6.62
CA THR A 106 1.24 13.03 7.85
C THR A 106 1.42 13.95 9.07
N VAL A 107 2.20 15.02 8.93
CA VAL A 107 2.40 16.00 10.02
C VAL A 107 1.09 16.68 10.43
N ALA A 108 0.22 17.02 9.46
CA ALA A 108 -1.09 17.60 9.73
C ALA A 108 -1.98 16.61 10.52
N LEU A 109 -2.03 15.35 10.08
CA LEU A 109 -2.82 14.30 10.73
C LEU A 109 -2.31 14.02 12.15
N LEU A 110 -0.99 13.88 12.35
CA LEU A 110 -0.35 13.72 13.66
C LEU A 110 -0.70 14.88 14.60
N SER A 111 -0.58 16.12 14.10
CA SER A 111 -0.87 17.32 14.90
C SER A 111 -2.33 17.38 15.36
N VAL A 112 -3.28 16.99 14.48
CA VAL A 112 -4.70 16.97 14.84
C VAL A 112 -4.95 15.86 15.85
N ALA A 113 -4.49 14.63 15.60
CA ALA A 113 -4.68 13.50 16.51
C ALA A 113 -4.07 13.78 17.89
N GLU A 114 -2.87 14.34 17.95
CA GLU A 114 -2.20 14.73 19.20
C GLU A 114 -3.03 15.75 19.97
N SER A 115 -3.52 16.81 19.32
CA SER A 115 -4.30 17.85 19.99
C SER A 115 -5.65 17.37 20.53
N PHE A 116 -6.23 16.31 19.94
CA PHE A 116 -7.51 15.73 20.38
C PHE A 116 -7.36 14.64 21.44
N TRP A 117 -6.30 13.85 21.36
CA TRP A 117 -6.10 12.70 22.25
C TRP A 117 -5.36 13.04 23.53
N ASN A 118 -4.59 14.12 23.55
CA ASN A 118 -3.84 14.56 24.72
C ASN A 118 -4.80 15.11 25.79
N ASP A 119 -4.78 14.53 26.98
CA ASP A 119 -5.61 14.96 28.13
C ASP A 119 -5.10 16.24 28.82
N GLY A 120 -4.07 16.89 28.28
CA GLY A 120 -3.40 18.04 28.87
C GLY A 120 -2.38 17.70 29.98
N GLN A 121 -2.22 16.41 30.30
CA GLN A 121 -1.22 15.90 31.25
C GLN A 121 -0.22 14.97 30.56
N GLY A 122 -0.32 14.81 29.22
CA GLY A 122 0.56 13.97 28.42
C GLY A 122 0.12 12.52 28.32
N SER A 123 -1.11 12.21 28.71
CA SER A 123 -1.71 10.88 28.48
C SER A 123 -2.62 10.90 27.26
N TYR A 124 -2.62 9.78 26.54
CA TYR A 124 -3.42 9.56 25.32
C TYR A 124 -4.45 8.43 25.49
N GLY A 125 -4.64 7.90 26.71
CA GLY A 125 -5.56 6.80 26.95
C GLY A 125 -5.28 5.57 26.05
N ASP A 126 -6.34 4.97 25.52
CA ASP A 126 -6.26 3.77 24.66
C ASP A 126 -6.18 4.12 23.15
N HIS A 127 -5.96 5.38 22.80
CA HIS A 127 -5.86 5.79 21.42
C HIS A 127 -4.59 5.24 20.76
N ARG A 128 -4.65 4.97 19.44
CA ARG A 128 -3.51 4.50 18.66
C ARG A 128 -3.49 5.07 17.25
N TYR A 129 -2.30 5.40 16.81
CA TYR A 129 -1.99 5.83 15.44
C TYR A 129 -1.09 4.79 14.77
N LEU A 130 -1.47 4.32 13.59
CA LEU A 130 -0.65 3.43 12.78
C LEU A 130 -0.29 4.08 11.46
N GLN A 131 1.01 4.19 11.19
CA GLN A 131 1.56 4.63 9.91
C GLN A 131 1.85 3.42 9.03
N VAL A 132 1.22 3.35 7.86
CA VAL A 132 1.57 2.36 6.85
C VAL A 132 2.69 2.90 5.98
N SER A 133 3.83 2.22 6.00
CA SER A 133 5.05 2.56 5.27
C SER A 133 5.47 1.41 4.35
N THR A 134 6.67 1.46 3.81
CA THR A 134 7.19 0.56 2.77
C THR A 134 8.62 0.12 3.10
N ASP A 135 9.04 -1.04 2.62
CA ASP A 135 10.42 -1.51 2.67
C ASP A 135 11.37 -0.69 1.78
N GLU A 136 10.85 0.04 0.80
CA GLU A 136 11.65 0.92 -0.06
C GLU A 136 12.41 2.01 0.71
N VAL A 137 12.01 2.29 1.96
CA VAL A 137 12.72 3.24 2.83
C VAL A 137 14.11 2.75 3.24
N TYR A 138 14.37 1.44 3.16
CA TYR A 138 15.66 0.83 3.51
C TYR A 138 16.71 0.91 2.39
N GLY A 139 16.29 1.16 1.15
CA GLY A 139 17.15 1.14 -0.04
C GLY A 139 17.22 -0.23 -0.70
N SER A 140 18.38 -0.63 -1.22
CA SER A 140 18.54 -1.84 -2.02
C SER A 140 19.44 -2.86 -1.33
N LEU A 141 19.05 -4.14 -1.37
CA LEU A 141 19.88 -5.26 -0.98
C LEU A 141 20.79 -5.73 -2.15
N PRO A 142 21.96 -6.32 -1.86
CA PRO A 142 22.80 -6.94 -2.87
C PRO A 142 22.10 -8.17 -3.47
N LEU A 143 22.33 -8.42 -4.78
CA LEU A 143 21.79 -9.60 -5.46
C LEU A 143 22.57 -10.89 -5.15
N ASP A 144 23.85 -10.76 -4.81
CA ASP A 144 24.79 -11.85 -4.56
C ASP A 144 24.78 -12.34 -3.11
N ASP A 145 23.97 -11.73 -2.25
CA ASP A 145 23.76 -12.17 -0.86
C ASP A 145 22.28 -12.50 -0.62
N PRO A 146 21.83 -13.73 -0.89
CA PRO A 146 20.44 -14.14 -0.71
C PRO A 146 20.00 -14.16 0.77
N GLU A 147 20.94 -14.18 1.72
CA GLU A 147 20.64 -14.18 3.16
C GLU A 147 20.50 -12.77 3.74
N ALA A 148 20.77 -11.72 2.95
CA ALA A 148 20.56 -10.35 3.38
C ALA A 148 19.06 -10.00 3.35
N PHE A 149 18.54 -9.53 4.49
CA PHE A 149 17.17 -9.05 4.65
C PHE A 149 17.14 -7.74 5.41
N PHE A 150 16.20 -6.87 5.06
CA PHE A 150 15.91 -5.69 5.86
C PHE A 150 15.25 -6.08 7.18
N ARG A 151 15.80 -5.56 8.26
CA ARG A 151 15.26 -5.66 9.62
C ARG A 151 14.84 -4.28 10.10
N GLU A 152 14.04 -4.20 11.15
CA GLU A 152 13.60 -2.92 11.71
C GLU A 152 14.77 -2.04 12.17
N THR A 153 15.91 -2.65 12.47
CA THR A 153 17.17 -1.96 12.83
C THR A 153 18.02 -1.53 11.65
N THR A 154 17.66 -1.93 10.41
CA THR A 154 18.38 -1.50 9.21
C THR A 154 18.26 0.01 9.03
N PRO A 155 19.37 0.75 8.82
CA PRO A 155 19.32 2.18 8.57
C PRO A 155 18.49 2.53 7.33
N LEU A 156 17.78 3.65 7.37
CA LEU A 156 17.02 4.14 6.21
C LEU A 156 17.99 4.73 5.18
N SER A 157 17.84 4.31 3.92
CA SER A 157 18.66 4.74 2.78
C SER A 157 17.82 4.79 1.49
N PRO A 158 16.77 5.62 1.43
CA PRO A 158 15.85 5.66 0.29
C PRO A 158 16.54 6.20 -0.98
N HIS A 159 16.23 5.63 -2.15
CA HIS A 159 16.83 6.00 -3.44
C HIS A 159 15.89 6.70 -4.41
N SER A 160 14.60 6.86 -4.07
CA SER A 160 13.62 7.59 -4.88
C SER A 160 12.95 8.72 -4.10
N PRO A 161 12.38 9.75 -4.76
CA PRO A 161 11.61 10.77 -4.05
C PRO A 161 10.41 10.19 -3.29
N TYR A 162 9.75 9.15 -3.83
CA TYR A 162 8.71 8.41 -3.10
C TYR A 162 9.24 7.81 -1.81
N SER A 163 10.28 6.97 -1.89
CA SER A 163 10.82 6.30 -0.70
C SER A 163 11.39 7.30 0.31
N ALA A 164 11.99 8.41 -0.16
CA ALA A 164 12.46 9.50 0.70
C ALA A 164 11.30 10.18 1.44
N SER A 165 10.17 10.42 0.77
CA SER A 165 8.97 11.00 1.40
C SER A 165 8.37 10.07 2.45
N LYS A 166 8.33 8.75 2.20
CA LYS A 166 7.86 7.75 3.17
C LYS A 166 8.80 7.62 4.36
N ALA A 167 10.12 7.59 4.13
CA ALA A 167 11.11 7.60 5.21
C ALA A 167 10.99 8.86 6.08
N SER A 168 10.77 10.02 5.48
CA SER A 168 10.56 11.28 6.20
C SER A 168 9.29 11.23 7.04
N ALA A 169 8.18 10.69 6.51
CA ALA A 169 6.95 10.48 7.27
C ALA A 169 7.18 9.57 8.48
N ASP A 170 7.88 8.45 8.31
CA ASP A 170 8.25 7.54 9.41
C ASP A 170 9.06 8.27 10.51
N MET A 171 10.01 9.12 10.10
CA MET A 171 10.81 9.90 11.04
C MET A 171 9.97 10.90 11.84
N PHE A 172 8.97 11.55 11.21
CA PHE A 172 8.03 12.41 11.93
C PHE A 172 7.17 11.63 12.92
N VAL A 173 6.63 10.47 12.52
CA VAL A 173 5.85 9.60 13.43
C VAL A 173 6.69 9.18 14.62
N LYS A 174 7.94 8.76 14.39
CA LYS A 174 8.87 8.39 15.45
C LYS A 174 9.19 9.58 16.36
N ALA A 175 9.44 10.77 15.79
CA ALA A 175 9.72 11.99 16.55
C ALA A 175 8.51 12.41 17.41
N TRP A 176 7.27 12.23 16.93
CA TRP A 176 6.05 12.48 17.73
C TRP A 176 5.99 11.59 18.96
N HIS A 177 6.29 10.29 18.76
CA HIS A 177 6.36 9.36 19.90
C HIS A 177 7.45 9.75 20.89
N ASP A 178 8.67 9.99 20.43
CA ASP A 178 9.83 10.27 21.29
C ASP A 178 9.73 11.61 22.02
N THR A 179 9.07 12.60 21.39
CA THR A 179 8.97 13.98 21.94
C THR A 179 7.75 14.13 22.85
N TYR A 180 6.61 13.57 22.45
CA TYR A 180 5.32 13.82 23.12
C TYR A 180 4.73 12.58 23.79
N GLY A 181 5.37 11.39 23.67
CA GLY A 181 4.79 10.12 24.11
C GLY A 181 3.58 9.69 23.26
N PHE A 182 3.45 10.24 22.03
CA PHE A 182 2.31 10.00 21.16
C PHE A 182 2.15 8.49 20.84
N PRO A 183 0.94 7.92 20.90
CA PRO A 183 0.71 6.48 20.82
C PRO A 183 0.78 5.94 19.39
N ALA A 184 1.92 6.09 18.74
CA ALA A 184 2.14 5.68 17.36
C ALA A 184 2.86 4.33 17.22
N VAL A 185 2.59 3.65 16.11
CA VAL A 185 3.29 2.46 15.63
C VAL A 185 3.44 2.55 14.11
N ILE A 186 4.47 1.93 13.56
CA ILE A 186 4.77 1.96 12.12
C ILE A 186 4.81 0.53 11.58
N THR A 187 4.20 0.28 10.41
CA THR A 187 4.43 -0.93 9.62
C THR A 187 5.20 -0.59 8.35
N ARG A 188 6.18 -1.42 7.98
CA ARG A 188 6.88 -1.35 6.69
C ARG A 188 6.63 -2.64 5.94
N CYS A 189 5.91 -2.54 4.83
CA CYS A 189 5.50 -3.73 4.08
C CYS A 189 6.31 -3.91 2.80
N SER A 190 6.42 -5.15 2.35
CA SER A 190 6.89 -5.52 1.03
C SER A 190 5.83 -5.24 -0.05
N ASN A 191 6.14 -5.59 -1.32
CA ASN A 191 5.26 -5.31 -2.46
C ASN A 191 3.92 -6.03 -2.35
N ASN A 192 2.83 -5.27 -2.23
CA ASN A 192 1.49 -5.82 -2.13
C ASN A 192 0.91 -6.16 -3.51
N TYR A 193 0.08 -7.21 -3.56
CA TYR A 193 -0.73 -7.58 -4.71
C TYR A 193 -2.07 -8.18 -4.27
N GLY A 194 -3.09 -8.11 -5.16
CA GLY A 194 -4.43 -8.62 -4.84
C GLY A 194 -5.55 -7.83 -5.51
N PRO A 195 -6.81 -8.06 -5.08
CA PRO A 195 -7.99 -7.33 -5.53
C PRO A 195 -7.88 -5.82 -5.38
N TYR A 196 -8.52 -5.05 -6.27
CA TYR A 196 -8.58 -3.58 -6.25
C TYR A 196 -7.25 -2.84 -6.47
N GLN A 197 -6.14 -3.53 -6.81
CA GLN A 197 -4.89 -2.85 -7.13
C GLN A 197 -5.01 -2.10 -8.46
N PHE A 198 -4.60 -0.80 -8.44
CA PHE A 198 -4.74 0.07 -9.61
C PHE A 198 -3.93 -0.44 -10.81
N PRO A 199 -4.50 -0.44 -12.04
CA PRO A 199 -3.92 -1.09 -13.22
C PRO A 199 -2.58 -0.53 -13.74
N GLU A 200 -2.02 0.52 -13.14
CA GLU A 200 -0.66 1.00 -13.43
C GLU A 200 0.44 0.13 -12.78
N LYS A 201 0.09 -0.70 -11.81
CA LYS A 201 1.04 -1.56 -11.09
C LYS A 201 1.29 -2.85 -11.88
N LEU A 202 2.49 -3.45 -11.66
CA LEU A 202 3.00 -4.55 -12.47
C LEU A 202 1.97 -5.68 -12.71
N ILE A 203 1.42 -6.26 -11.65
CA ILE A 203 0.55 -7.43 -11.77
C ILE A 203 -0.73 -7.11 -12.53
N PRO A 204 -1.56 -6.14 -12.14
CA PRO A 204 -2.79 -5.85 -12.88
C PRO A 204 -2.52 -5.33 -14.30
N LEU A 205 -1.46 -4.57 -14.52
CA LEU A 205 -1.06 -4.12 -15.87
C LEU A 205 -0.78 -5.31 -16.78
N MET A 206 0.00 -6.29 -16.31
CA MET A 206 0.33 -7.46 -17.12
C MET A 206 -0.91 -8.32 -17.40
N ILE A 207 -1.84 -8.46 -16.44
CA ILE A 207 -3.10 -9.18 -16.64
C ILE A 207 -3.92 -8.50 -17.76
N GLU A 208 -4.09 -7.18 -17.69
CA GLU A 208 -4.87 -6.43 -18.69
C GLU A 208 -4.22 -6.50 -20.08
N ASN A 209 -2.90 -6.31 -20.15
CA ASN A 209 -2.19 -6.39 -21.42
C ASN A 209 -2.24 -7.79 -22.02
N CYS A 210 -2.18 -8.86 -21.22
CA CYS A 210 -2.40 -10.23 -21.71
C CYS A 210 -3.78 -10.37 -22.36
N LEU A 211 -4.84 -9.91 -21.69
CA LEU A 211 -6.23 -10.01 -22.17
C LEU A 211 -6.49 -9.18 -23.43
N GLU A 212 -5.71 -8.12 -23.65
CA GLU A 212 -5.81 -7.25 -24.82
C GLU A 212 -4.77 -7.58 -25.90
N HIS A 213 -3.97 -8.64 -25.73
CA HIS A 213 -2.84 -9.02 -26.62
C HIS A 213 -1.85 -7.87 -26.86
N LYS A 214 -1.67 -7.01 -25.85
CA LYS A 214 -0.71 -5.91 -25.89
C LYS A 214 0.67 -6.34 -25.41
N ALA A 215 1.69 -5.54 -25.76
CA ALA A 215 3.04 -5.75 -25.25
C ALA A 215 3.08 -5.69 -23.72
N LEU A 216 3.88 -6.58 -23.12
CA LEU A 216 4.12 -6.68 -21.68
C LEU A 216 5.46 -5.99 -21.37
N PRO A 217 5.44 -4.71 -20.94
CA PRO A 217 6.66 -3.95 -20.75
C PRO A 217 7.45 -4.44 -19.53
N VAL A 218 8.68 -4.89 -19.75
CA VAL A 218 9.61 -5.32 -18.71
C VAL A 218 10.77 -4.34 -18.62
N TYR A 219 10.95 -3.68 -17.48
CA TYR A 219 12.03 -2.75 -17.25
C TYR A 219 13.40 -3.44 -17.22
N GLY A 220 14.37 -2.89 -17.99
CA GLY A 220 15.75 -3.38 -18.03
C GLY A 220 15.84 -4.85 -18.43
N ASP A 221 16.47 -5.67 -17.59
CA ASP A 221 16.61 -7.12 -17.77
C ASP A 221 15.50 -7.94 -17.10
N GLY A 222 14.62 -7.30 -16.35
CA GLY A 222 13.54 -7.95 -15.60
C GLY A 222 13.99 -8.73 -14.35
N LEU A 223 15.27 -8.63 -13.97
CA LEU A 223 15.87 -9.41 -12.87
C LEU A 223 15.77 -8.70 -11.51
N ASN A 224 15.13 -7.54 -11.44
CA ASN A 224 14.85 -6.89 -10.16
C ASN A 224 13.95 -7.80 -9.29
N VAL A 225 14.40 -8.07 -8.07
CA VAL A 225 13.73 -8.97 -7.13
C VAL A 225 12.86 -8.16 -6.17
N ARG A 226 11.64 -8.64 -5.93
CA ARG A 226 10.69 -8.08 -4.97
C ARG A 226 10.14 -9.20 -4.10
N ASP A 227 9.89 -8.89 -2.84
CA ASP A 227 9.10 -9.75 -1.96
C ASP A 227 7.62 -9.42 -2.14
N TRP A 228 6.79 -10.43 -2.41
CA TRP A 228 5.37 -10.26 -2.77
C TRP A 228 4.46 -10.69 -1.63
N LEU A 229 3.69 -9.72 -1.12
CA LEU A 229 2.77 -9.90 0.00
C LEU A 229 1.32 -9.83 -0.48
N TYR A 230 0.54 -10.88 -0.24
CA TYR A 230 -0.89 -10.85 -0.55
C TYR A 230 -1.61 -9.86 0.36
N VAL A 231 -2.51 -9.06 -0.21
CA VAL A 231 -3.08 -7.91 0.48
C VAL A 231 -3.89 -8.26 1.73
N ASP A 232 -4.57 -9.43 1.75
CA ASP A 232 -5.32 -9.86 2.93
C ASP A 232 -4.39 -10.20 4.11
N ASP A 233 -3.22 -10.81 3.83
CA ASP A 233 -2.19 -11.06 4.85
C ASP A 233 -1.66 -9.74 5.43
N HIS A 234 -1.48 -8.74 4.56
CA HIS A 234 -1.08 -7.41 5.02
C HIS A 234 -2.16 -6.74 5.88
N CYS A 235 -3.43 -6.81 5.49
CA CYS A 235 -4.54 -6.27 6.27
C CYS A 235 -4.62 -6.92 7.67
N LYS A 236 -4.39 -8.25 7.74
CA LYS A 236 -4.30 -8.99 9.00
C LYS A 236 -3.14 -8.49 9.87
N ALA A 237 -1.95 -8.28 9.27
CA ALA A 237 -0.79 -7.73 9.98
C ALA A 237 -1.08 -6.34 10.56
N ILE A 238 -1.64 -5.44 9.75
CA ILE A 238 -2.00 -4.08 10.19
C ILE A 238 -2.95 -4.12 11.38
N ALA A 239 -4.01 -4.93 11.32
CA ALA A 239 -4.96 -5.06 12.43
C ALA A 239 -4.28 -5.58 13.70
N MET A 240 -3.42 -6.61 13.59
CA MET A 240 -2.69 -7.16 14.73
C MET A 240 -1.70 -6.16 15.34
N VAL A 241 -0.97 -5.40 14.49
CA VAL A 241 -0.05 -4.36 14.96
C VAL A 241 -0.80 -3.20 15.60
N LEU A 242 -1.94 -2.79 15.02
CA LEU A 242 -2.77 -1.73 15.59
C LEU A 242 -3.27 -2.10 17.01
N GLU A 243 -3.69 -3.35 17.21
CA GLU A 243 -4.25 -3.82 18.49
C GLU A 243 -3.18 -4.17 19.52
N GLY A 244 -2.11 -4.84 19.11
CA GLY A 244 -1.13 -5.46 20.00
C GLY A 244 0.30 -4.95 19.87
N GLY A 245 0.64 -4.16 18.85
CA GLY A 245 1.98 -3.65 18.63
C GLY A 245 2.45 -2.73 19.76
N LYS A 246 3.74 -2.77 20.07
CA LYS A 246 4.36 -1.89 21.06
C LYS A 246 4.45 -0.47 20.50
N LEU A 247 4.00 0.50 21.27
CA LEU A 247 4.05 1.91 20.88
C LEU A 247 5.50 2.39 20.70
N GLY A 248 5.71 3.24 19.70
CA GLY A 248 7.03 3.74 19.30
C GLY A 248 7.84 2.78 18.44
N GLU A 249 7.34 1.56 18.18
CA GLU A 249 8.06 0.54 17.45
C GLU A 249 7.68 0.48 15.97
N VAL A 250 8.57 -0.12 15.18
CA VAL A 250 8.38 -0.46 13.77
C VAL A 250 8.20 -1.97 13.67
N TYR A 251 7.32 -2.41 12.77
CA TYR A 251 7.11 -3.80 12.41
C TYR A 251 7.25 -4.00 10.91
N ASN A 252 8.17 -4.85 10.51
CA ASN A 252 8.32 -5.30 9.14
C ASN A 252 7.26 -6.34 8.80
N VAL A 253 6.63 -6.19 7.63
CA VAL A 253 5.56 -7.07 7.15
C VAL A 253 5.93 -7.59 5.75
N GLY A 254 6.56 -8.76 5.69
CA GLY A 254 7.06 -9.38 4.47
C GLY A 254 6.28 -10.61 4.05
N GLY A 255 6.27 -10.88 2.74
CA GLY A 255 5.54 -12.01 2.15
C GLY A 255 6.32 -13.32 2.15
N HIS A 256 7.65 -13.29 2.34
CA HIS A 256 8.55 -14.44 2.10
C HIS A 256 8.40 -15.05 0.70
N ASN A 257 8.07 -14.24 -0.28
CA ASN A 257 7.82 -14.62 -1.66
C ASN A 257 8.71 -13.82 -2.62
N GLU A 258 10.03 -13.87 -2.42
CA GLU A 258 10.96 -13.17 -3.29
C GLU A 258 10.95 -13.77 -4.71
N ARG A 259 10.62 -12.93 -5.70
CA ARG A 259 10.60 -13.30 -7.12
C ARG A 259 11.10 -12.13 -7.97
N ASN A 260 11.80 -12.43 -9.07
CA ASN A 260 12.14 -11.39 -10.03
C ASN A 260 10.94 -11.04 -10.91
N ASN A 261 10.96 -9.83 -11.47
CA ASN A 261 9.85 -9.32 -12.27
C ASN A 261 9.56 -10.19 -13.50
N LEU A 262 10.59 -10.73 -14.15
CA LEU A 262 10.41 -11.60 -15.32
C LEU A 262 9.67 -12.90 -14.95
N TYR A 263 9.98 -13.50 -13.79
CA TYR A 263 9.24 -14.65 -13.27
C TYR A 263 7.74 -14.32 -13.09
N ILE A 264 7.44 -13.15 -12.48
CA ILE A 264 6.06 -12.70 -12.27
C ILE A 264 5.32 -12.57 -13.60
N VAL A 265 5.93 -11.92 -14.60
CA VAL A 265 5.33 -11.73 -15.93
C VAL A 265 5.06 -13.07 -16.61
N LYS A 266 6.02 -13.99 -16.61
CA LYS A 266 5.85 -15.32 -17.19
C LYS A 266 4.77 -16.14 -16.47
N ARG A 267 4.69 -16.02 -15.14
CA ARG A 267 3.64 -16.68 -14.35
C ARG A 267 2.26 -16.14 -14.70
N ILE A 268 2.11 -14.82 -14.86
CA ILE A 268 0.85 -14.19 -15.28
C ILE A 268 0.46 -14.68 -16.68
N ILE A 269 1.37 -14.66 -17.67
CA ILE A 269 1.13 -15.18 -19.02
C ILE A 269 0.57 -16.61 -18.96
N SER A 270 1.28 -17.51 -18.27
CA SER A 270 0.90 -18.90 -18.15
C SER A 270 -0.48 -19.09 -17.52
N GLU A 271 -0.77 -18.37 -16.43
CA GLU A 271 -2.04 -18.51 -15.71
C GLU A 271 -3.22 -17.87 -16.47
N VAL A 272 -3.03 -16.68 -17.06
CA VAL A 272 -4.08 -16.04 -17.87
C VAL A 272 -4.41 -16.92 -19.09
N ALA A 273 -3.40 -17.40 -19.83
CA ALA A 273 -3.61 -18.31 -20.95
C ALA A 273 -4.35 -19.58 -20.53
N ARG A 274 -3.95 -20.20 -19.41
CA ARG A 274 -4.58 -21.41 -18.86
C ARG A 274 -6.04 -21.18 -18.48
N ILE A 275 -6.35 -20.09 -17.79
CA ILE A 275 -7.70 -19.79 -17.28
C ILE A 275 -8.65 -19.41 -18.43
N THR A 276 -8.17 -18.61 -19.39
CA THR A 276 -8.98 -18.14 -20.52
C THR A 276 -9.06 -19.13 -21.67
N GLY A 277 -8.11 -20.06 -21.76
CA GLY A 277 -7.93 -20.95 -22.93
C GLY A 277 -7.38 -20.23 -24.18
N ASP A 278 -6.89 -19.00 -24.03
CA ASP A 278 -6.39 -18.18 -25.12
C ASP A 278 -4.93 -18.53 -25.46
N THR A 279 -4.74 -19.17 -26.62
CA THR A 279 -3.43 -19.62 -27.10
C THR A 279 -2.55 -18.50 -27.70
N GLN A 280 -3.08 -17.30 -27.86
CA GLN A 280 -2.31 -16.14 -28.33
C GLN A 280 -1.56 -15.44 -27.20
N ILE A 281 -1.91 -15.73 -25.96
CA ILE A 281 -1.22 -15.21 -24.77
C ILE A 281 0.05 -16.04 -24.54
N THR A 282 1.17 -15.54 -25.06
CA THR A 282 2.48 -16.22 -25.01
C THR A 282 3.58 -15.30 -24.53
N GLU A 283 4.77 -15.83 -24.28
CA GLU A 283 5.95 -15.04 -23.89
C GLU A 283 6.42 -14.06 -25.03
N ASP A 284 5.92 -14.24 -26.27
CA ASP A 284 6.21 -13.31 -27.37
C ASP A 284 5.62 -11.91 -27.14
N LEU A 285 4.66 -11.77 -26.21
CA LEU A 285 4.15 -10.47 -25.82
C LEU A 285 5.14 -9.67 -24.95
N ILE A 286 6.20 -10.30 -24.39
CA ILE A 286 7.19 -9.60 -23.56
C ILE A 286 7.99 -8.60 -24.41
N SER A 287 8.03 -7.35 -23.94
CA SER A 287 8.80 -6.28 -24.56
C SER A 287 9.71 -5.62 -23.52
N TYR A 288 11.00 -5.66 -23.74
CA TYR A 288 11.96 -5.01 -22.83
C TYR A 288 12.02 -3.51 -23.11
N VAL A 289 11.88 -2.70 -22.06
CA VAL A 289 11.91 -1.24 -22.12
C VAL A 289 13.09 -0.70 -21.30
N THR A 290 13.47 0.56 -21.56
CA THR A 290 14.55 1.23 -20.80
C THR A 290 14.22 1.24 -19.29
N ASP A 291 15.22 0.87 -18.49
CA ASP A 291 15.05 0.84 -17.03
C ASP A 291 14.88 2.25 -16.46
N ARG A 292 14.15 2.35 -15.35
CA ARG A 292 13.95 3.62 -14.66
C ARG A 292 15.19 4.04 -13.86
N LYS A 293 15.35 5.33 -13.64
CA LYS A 293 16.44 5.88 -12.82
C LYS A 293 16.27 5.47 -11.34
N GLY A 294 17.36 5.11 -10.69
CA GLY A 294 17.34 4.75 -9.28
C GLY A 294 16.55 3.46 -8.97
N HIS A 295 16.49 2.53 -9.92
CA HIS A 295 15.76 1.28 -9.76
C HIS A 295 16.52 0.31 -8.86
N ASP A 296 16.08 0.15 -7.63
CA ASP A 296 16.65 -0.80 -6.68
C ASP A 296 16.58 -2.24 -7.19
N ARG A 297 17.65 -3.00 -6.97
CA ARG A 297 17.79 -4.33 -7.56
C ARG A 297 17.08 -5.41 -6.75
N ARG A 298 17.07 -5.33 -5.43
CA ARG A 298 16.45 -6.37 -4.58
C ARG A 298 15.84 -5.76 -3.32
N TYR A 299 14.63 -6.17 -3.02
CA TYR A 299 13.99 -6.02 -1.73
C TYR A 299 13.71 -7.39 -1.13
N GLY A 300 13.99 -7.53 0.15
CA GLY A 300 13.67 -8.68 0.96
C GLY A 300 13.54 -8.23 2.41
N ILE A 301 12.45 -8.59 3.07
CA ILE A 301 12.13 -8.07 4.39
C ILE A 301 11.98 -9.23 5.39
N ALA A 302 12.58 -9.10 6.57
CA ALA A 302 12.47 -10.09 7.63
C ALA A 302 11.27 -9.73 8.54
N PRO A 303 10.22 -10.56 8.61
CA PRO A 303 9.08 -10.34 9.49
C PRO A 303 9.25 -11.06 10.85
N ASP A 304 10.49 -11.27 11.30
CA ASP A 304 10.78 -12.04 12.52
C ASP A 304 10.13 -11.41 13.75
N LYS A 305 10.24 -10.08 13.90
CA LYS A 305 9.71 -9.35 15.05
C LYS A 305 8.19 -9.45 15.16
N ILE A 306 7.45 -9.22 14.09
CA ILE A 306 5.98 -9.33 14.12
C ILE A 306 5.54 -10.77 14.40
N LYS A 307 6.28 -11.75 13.91
CA LYS A 307 6.04 -13.17 14.21
C LYS A 307 6.28 -13.49 15.68
N GLU A 308 7.39 -13.05 16.24
CA GLU A 308 7.77 -13.33 17.63
C GLU A 308 6.85 -12.61 18.63
N GLU A 309 6.53 -11.34 18.37
CA GLU A 309 5.78 -10.52 19.33
C GLU A 309 4.26 -10.65 19.18
N LEU A 310 3.76 -10.84 17.95
CA LEU A 310 2.30 -10.84 17.68
C LEU A 310 1.80 -12.16 17.07
N GLY A 311 2.68 -13.11 16.75
CA GLY A 311 2.31 -14.40 16.14
C GLY A 311 1.85 -14.29 14.68
N TRP A 312 2.06 -13.16 14.01
CA TRP A 312 1.70 -12.99 12.61
C TRP A 312 2.76 -13.60 11.69
N TYR A 313 2.30 -14.25 10.63
CA TYR A 313 3.12 -14.73 9.51
C TYR A 313 2.26 -14.73 8.24
N PRO A 314 2.82 -14.48 7.03
CA PRO A 314 2.06 -14.55 5.79
C PRO A 314 1.55 -15.97 5.55
N GLU A 315 0.26 -16.09 5.22
CA GLU A 315 -0.42 -17.38 5.06
C GLU A 315 -0.62 -17.75 3.58
N THR A 316 -0.51 -16.76 2.68
CA THR A 316 -0.79 -16.94 1.25
C THR A 316 0.50 -17.10 0.44
N PRO A 317 0.83 -18.33 -0.04
CA PRO A 317 1.91 -18.52 -1.01
C PRO A 317 1.66 -17.74 -2.30
N PHE A 318 2.72 -17.21 -2.93
CA PHE A 318 2.56 -16.43 -4.16
C PHE A 318 1.82 -17.19 -5.26
N GLU A 319 2.09 -18.46 -5.43
CA GLU A 319 1.50 -19.32 -6.46
C GLU A 319 -0.03 -19.47 -6.32
N GLU A 320 -0.58 -19.35 -5.11
CA GLU A 320 -2.01 -19.37 -4.83
C GLU A 320 -2.62 -17.96 -4.94
N GLY A 321 -1.96 -16.98 -4.32
CA GLY A 321 -2.42 -15.60 -4.32
C GLY A 321 -2.49 -14.99 -5.73
N ILE A 322 -1.54 -15.32 -6.62
CA ILE A 322 -1.55 -14.82 -8.00
C ILE A 322 -2.74 -15.36 -8.81
N VAL A 323 -3.10 -16.63 -8.61
CA VAL A 323 -4.28 -17.22 -9.27
C VAL A 323 -5.56 -16.58 -8.77
N THR A 324 -5.67 -16.37 -7.45
CA THR A 324 -6.80 -15.66 -6.84
C THR A 324 -6.92 -14.24 -7.39
N THR A 325 -5.79 -13.54 -7.51
CA THR A 325 -5.73 -12.18 -8.07
C THR A 325 -6.18 -12.16 -9.52
N ILE A 326 -5.66 -13.04 -10.38
CA ILE A 326 -6.04 -13.11 -11.80
C ILE A 326 -7.54 -13.38 -11.94
N ASN A 327 -8.09 -14.37 -11.21
CA ASN A 327 -9.53 -14.67 -11.24
C ASN A 327 -10.36 -13.44 -10.85
N TRP A 328 -9.94 -12.69 -9.82
CA TRP A 328 -10.64 -11.48 -9.43
C TRP A 328 -10.72 -10.45 -10.58
N TYR A 329 -9.60 -10.19 -11.29
CA TYR A 329 -9.60 -9.26 -12.43
C TYR A 329 -10.47 -9.76 -13.59
N LEU A 330 -10.53 -11.07 -13.83
CA LEU A 330 -11.38 -11.66 -14.85
C LEU A 330 -12.88 -11.54 -14.51
N GLU A 331 -13.24 -11.68 -13.24
CA GLU A 331 -14.62 -11.58 -12.75
C GLU A 331 -15.09 -10.12 -12.62
N ASN A 332 -14.17 -9.17 -12.41
CA ASN A 332 -14.47 -7.76 -12.16
C ASN A 332 -14.15 -6.84 -13.35
N ARG A 333 -14.41 -7.30 -14.59
CA ARG A 333 -14.11 -6.54 -15.83
C ARG A 333 -14.77 -5.15 -15.89
N LYS A 334 -15.94 -4.98 -15.28
CA LYS A 334 -16.63 -3.70 -15.22
C LYS A 334 -15.84 -2.71 -14.37
N TRP A 335 -15.38 -3.12 -13.19
CA TRP A 335 -14.53 -2.32 -12.31
C TRP A 335 -13.25 -1.88 -13.04
N VAL A 336 -12.55 -2.81 -13.66
CA VAL A 336 -11.33 -2.51 -14.43
C VAL A 336 -11.57 -1.44 -15.49
N LYS A 337 -12.65 -1.58 -16.29
CA LYS A 337 -13.00 -0.60 -17.33
C LYS A 337 -13.29 0.79 -16.75
N ASN A 338 -13.94 0.88 -15.59
CA ASN A 338 -14.26 2.15 -14.96
C ASN A 338 -12.99 2.85 -14.45
N VAL A 339 -12.05 2.07 -13.90
CA VAL A 339 -10.79 2.59 -13.36
C VAL A 339 -9.81 3.04 -14.46
N VAL A 340 -9.79 2.34 -15.60
CA VAL A 340 -8.85 2.59 -16.73
C VAL A 340 -9.30 3.74 -17.64
N SER A 341 -10.38 4.45 -17.34
CA SER A 341 -10.89 5.54 -18.18
C SER A 341 -10.09 6.86 -17.99
N GLY A 342 -9.97 7.66 -19.07
CA GLY A 342 -9.46 9.03 -19.00
C GLY A 342 -7.96 9.16 -18.71
N ASP A 343 -7.62 9.85 -17.63
CA ASP A 343 -6.24 10.24 -17.27
C ASP A 343 -5.24 9.08 -17.20
N TYR A 344 -5.71 7.86 -16.89
CA TYR A 344 -4.87 6.67 -16.91
C TYR A 344 -4.37 6.33 -18.33
N GLN A 345 -5.21 6.43 -19.35
CA GLN A 345 -4.81 6.12 -20.73
C GLN A 345 -3.74 7.09 -21.25
N ASP A 346 -3.84 8.37 -20.89
CA ASP A 346 -2.86 9.37 -21.25
C ASP A 346 -1.53 9.14 -20.51
N TYR A 347 -1.59 8.76 -19.23
CA TYR A 347 -0.42 8.35 -18.47
C TYR A 347 0.24 7.11 -19.07
N TYR A 348 -0.54 6.06 -19.41
CA TYR A 348 -0.02 4.84 -20.02
C TYR A 348 0.73 5.11 -21.33
N LYS A 349 0.15 5.92 -22.22
CA LYS A 349 0.80 6.33 -23.48
C LYS A 349 2.13 7.03 -23.22
N LYS A 350 2.15 8.00 -22.31
CA LYS A 350 3.37 8.74 -21.94
C LYS A 350 4.47 7.81 -21.41
N MET A 351 4.13 6.79 -20.63
CA MET A 351 5.11 5.92 -19.99
C MET A 351 5.63 4.81 -20.89
N TYR A 352 4.82 4.28 -21.81
CA TYR A 352 5.14 3.06 -22.55
C TYR A 352 5.14 3.20 -24.08
N GLU A 353 4.43 4.17 -24.67
CA GLU A 353 4.46 4.44 -26.10
C GLU A 353 5.64 5.37 -26.42
N GLY A 354 6.75 4.79 -26.91
CA GLY A 354 7.95 5.56 -27.32
C GLY A 354 9.21 5.33 -26.48
N ARG A 355 9.21 4.35 -25.59
CA ARG A 355 10.41 3.89 -24.86
C ARG A 355 11.06 2.66 -25.46
#